data_35894a0fcfa6f738e1dee9d50038728a
#
_entry.id   35894a0fcfa6f738e1dee9d50038728a
#
_cell.length_a   1.000
_cell.length_b   1.000
_cell.length_c   1.000
_cell.angle_alpha   90.00
_cell.angle_beta   90.00
_cell.angle_gamma   90.00
#
_symmetry.space_group_name_H-M   'P 1'
#
loop_
_entity.id
_entity.type
_entity.pdbx_description
1 polymer ?
#
loop_
_entity_poly.entity_id
_entity_poly.type
_entity_poly.pdbx_seq_one_letter_code
_entity_poly.pdbx_strand_id
1 'polypeptide(L)'
;MRTLIIADNQDITRAGLRALFARNPAVGAVCEARSKSDLIRNLRLAPDAVVILDYTWFDFNRVEELCILRDRYPCSDWMLFSETLTGSLLHCSLYGERPFGVVLKRCGSDEIEAAFEAVIQGRKYACESIRDTPTHPELSGTDGMSADTVSSGGLHPVISMPSVHSLTPTEQAVLREIALGRTTREIAADRYVSFHTVITHRKNIFRKLGVNNVHEATKYAMRAGIIDVAEYCI
;
A
#
# COMPACT_ATOMS: atom_id res chain seq x y z
N MET A 1 10.82 0.91 -26.29
CA MET A 1 10.97 -0.13 -25.24
C MET A 1 11.47 0.53 -23.97
N ARG A 2 10.81 0.30 -22.84
CA ARG A 2 11.14 0.90 -21.54
C ARG A 2 11.60 -0.17 -20.54
N THR A 3 12.27 0.23 -19.49
CA THR A 3 12.64 -0.69 -18.40
C THR A 3 11.42 -0.95 -17.53
N LEU A 4 11.11 -2.22 -17.25
CA LEU A 4 10.15 -2.64 -16.25
C LEU A 4 10.86 -2.85 -14.91
N ILE A 5 10.45 -2.16 -13.86
CA ILE A 5 10.93 -2.38 -12.50
C ILE A 5 9.86 -3.11 -11.71
N ILE A 6 10.15 -4.33 -11.28
CA ILE A 6 9.28 -5.14 -10.44
C ILE A 6 9.73 -4.97 -8.99
N ALA A 7 8.93 -4.24 -8.21
CA ALA A 7 9.19 -3.89 -6.83
C ALA A 7 8.26 -4.69 -5.90
N ASP A 8 8.68 -5.90 -5.57
CA ASP A 8 7.94 -6.85 -4.74
C ASP A 8 8.92 -7.68 -3.90
N ASN A 9 8.54 -8.06 -2.70
CA ASN A 9 9.36 -8.90 -1.81
C ASN A 9 9.10 -10.40 -1.97
N GLN A 10 8.06 -10.79 -2.71
CA GLN A 10 7.70 -12.18 -2.95
C GLN A 10 8.41 -12.71 -4.21
N ASP A 11 9.27 -13.73 -4.06
CA ASP A 11 10.04 -14.30 -5.17
C ASP A 11 9.13 -14.85 -6.29
N ILE A 12 8.03 -15.51 -5.91
CA ILE A 12 7.11 -16.09 -6.89
C ILE A 12 6.37 -15.01 -7.69
N THR A 13 6.01 -13.91 -7.06
CA THR A 13 5.36 -12.77 -7.73
C THR A 13 6.31 -12.14 -8.75
N ARG A 14 7.58 -11.90 -8.36
CA ARG A 14 8.58 -11.37 -9.29
C ARG A 14 8.82 -12.30 -10.47
N ALA A 15 8.95 -13.61 -10.21
CA ALA A 15 9.13 -14.61 -11.26
C ALA A 15 7.92 -14.65 -12.21
N GLY A 16 6.69 -14.60 -11.67
CA GLY A 16 5.47 -14.59 -12.46
C GLY A 16 5.35 -13.34 -13.33
N LEU A 17 5.55 -12.15 -12.76
CA LEU A 17 5.53 -10.89 -13.51
C LEU A 17 6.64 -10.83 -14.58
N ARG A 18 7.84 -11.31 -14.28
CA ARG A 18 8.91 -11.41 -15.26
C ARG A 18 8.50 -12.31 -16.43
N ALA A 19 7.92 -13.48 -16.17
CA ALA A 19 7.46 -14.40 -17.21
C ALA A 19 6.33 -13.80 -18.04
N LEU A 20 5.37 -13.12 -17.40
CA LEU A 20 4.23 -12.47 -18.04
C LEU A 20 4.70 -11.40 -19.03
N PHE A 21 5.64 -10.56 -18.63
CA PHE A 21 6.12 -9.45 -19.47
C PHE A 21 7.33 -9.77 -20.34
N ALA A 22 7.87 -11.01 -20.31
CA ALA A 22 9.05 -11.39 -21.08
C ALA A 22 8.91 -11.20 -22.59
N ARG A 23 7.70 -11.24 -23.12
CA ARG A 23 7.38 -11.10 -24.55
C ARG A 23 6.64 -9.81 -24.88
N ASN A 24 6.44 -8.92 -23.89
CA ASN A 24 5.75 -7.67 -24.15
C ASN A 24 6.63 -6.71 -24.93
N PRO A 25 6.19 -6.24 -26.13
CA PRO A 25 7.02 -5.39 -27.00
C PRO A 25 7.35 -4.02 -26.39
N ALA A 26 6.61 -3.55 -25.41
CA ALA A 26 6.90 -2.30 -24.71
C ALA A 26 8.04 -2.43 -23.70
N VAL A 27 8.38 -3.67 -23.29
CA VAL A 27 9.41 -3.94 -22.28
C VAL A 27 10.74 -4.27 -22.93
N GLY A 28 11.77 -3.47 -22.64
CA GLY A 28 13.13 -3.69 -23.15
C GLY A 28 14.03 -4.44 -22.17
N ALA A 29 13.89 -4.13 -20.88
CA ALA A 29 14.64 -4.77 -19.81
C ALA A 29 13.77 -4.92 -18.57
N VAL A 30 14.05 -5.93 -17.74
CA VAL A 30 13.37 -6.15 -16.47
C VAL A 30 14.38 -6.06 -15.34
N CYS A 31 14.12 -5.17 -14.37
CA CYS A 31 14.89 -5.01 -13.14
C CYS A 31 14.03 -5.37 -11.94
N GLU A 32 14.63 -5.97 -10.92
CA GLU A 32 13.96 -6.26 -9.66
C GLU A 32 14.41 -5.30 -8.57
N ALA A 33 13.48 -4.92 -7.73
CA ALA A 33 13.74 -4.16 -6.51
C ALA A 33 13.14 -4.93 -5.32
N ARG A 34 13.97 -5.23 -4.32
CA ARG A 34 13.55 -5.92 -3.08
C ARG A 34 13.50 -4.98 -1.89
N SER A 35 13.85 -3.73 -2.11
CA SER A 35 13.85 -2.68 -1.10
C SER A 35 13.61 -1.32 -1.75
N LYS A 36 13.19 -0.34 -0.93
CA LYS A 36 13.06 1.06 -1.36
C LYS A 36 14.38 1.61 -1.93
N SER A 37 15.53 1.21 -1.37
CA SER A 37 16.84 1.61 -1.87
C SER A 37 17.14 1.04 -3.26
N ASP A 38 16.76 -0.23 -3.51
CA ASP A 38 16.89 -0.82 -4.84
C ASP A 38 15.98 -0.14 -5.85
N LEU A 39 14.73 0.16 -5.47
CA LEU A 39 13.78 0.87 -6.31
C LEU A 39 14.33 2.24 -6.72
N ILE A 40 14.83 3.03 -5.76
CA ILE A 40 15.41 4.34 -6.02
C ILE A 40 16.66 4.23 -6.92
N ARG A 41 17.52 3.21 -6.69
CA ARG A 41 18.68 2.97 -7.53
C ARG A 41 18.28 2.67 -8.97
N ASN A 42 17.30 1.78 -9.17
CA ASN A 42 16.83 1.41 -10.50
C ASN A 42 16.15 2.58 -11.22
N LEU A 43 15.38 3.41 -10.52
CA LEU A 43 14.77 4.63 -11.07
C LEU A 43 15.80 5.70 -11.47
N ARG A 44 16.94 5.77 -10.78
CA ARG A 44 18.04 6.67 -11.21
C ARG A 44 18.68 6.22 -12.52
N LEU A 45 18.74 4.90 -12.76
CA LEU A 45 19.30 4.33 -13.99
C LEU A 45 18.30 4.35 -15.16
N ALA A 46 17.01 4.24 -14.85
CA ALA A 46 15.91 4.27 -15.81
C ALA A 46 14.79 5.19 -15.32
N PRO A 47 14.92 6.51 -15.47
CA PRO A 47 13.96 7.49 -14.94
C PRO A 47 12.62 7.47 -15.67
N ASP A 48 12.52 6.83 -16.81
CA ASP A 48 11.32 6.60 -17.62
C ASP A 48 10.74 5.19 -17.46
N ALA A 49 11.18 4.44 -16.45
CA ALA A 49 10.75 3.07 -16.22
C ALA A 49 9.24 2.96 -15.96
N VAL A 50 8.69 1.79 -16.25
CA VAL A 50 7.38 1.38 -15.73
C VAL A 50 7.61 0.60 -14.44
N VAL A 51 6.97 1.00 -13.37
CA VAL A 51 7.13 0.41 -12.04
C VAL A 51 5.89 -0.38 -11.67
N ILE A 52 6.04 -1.66 -11.39
CA ILE A 52 5.01 -2.50 -10.74
C ILE A 52 5.42 -2.64 -9.28
N LEU A 53 4.62 -2.10 -8.37
CA LEU A 53 4.95 -2.01 -6.95
C LEU A 53 3.91 -2.70 -6.07
N ASP A 54 4.35 -3.63 -5.22
CA ASP A 54 3.57 -4.03 -4.05
C ASP A 54 3.84 -3.08 -2.88
N TYR A 55 3.00 -2.06 -2.73
CA TYR A 55 3.13 -1.09 -1.65
C TYR A 55 3.11 -1.73 -0.25
N THR A 56 2.37 -2.82 -0.05
CA THR A 56 2.17 -3.47 1.26
C THR A 56 3.46 -4.09 1.79
N TRP A 57 4.36 -4.50 0.91
CA TRP A 57 5.58 -5.24 1.24
C TRP A 57 6.87 -4.42 1.17
N PHE A 58 6.76 -3.15 0.77
CA PHE A 58 7.90 -2.22 0.74
C PHE A 58 7.98 -1.34 1.99
N ASP A 59 9.19 -0.84 2.29
CA ASP A 59 9.48 0.03 3.43
C ASP A 59 8.98 1.48 3.20
N PHE A 60 7.73 1.62 2.77
CA PHE A 60 7.04 2.90 2.77
C PHE A 60 6.27 3.05 4.08
N ASN A 61 6.54 4.12 4.82
CA ASN A 61 5.85 4.40 6.07
C ASN A 61 4.50 5.12 5.84
N ARG A 62 4.41 5.87 4.74
CA ARG A 62 3.23 6.67 4.39
C ARG A 62 3.02 6.69 2.88
N VAL A 63 1.77 6.89 2.46
CA VAL A 63 1.39 7.03 1.04
C VAL A 63 2.06 8.24 0.41
N GLU A 64 2.25 9.31 1.17
CA GLU A 64 2.90 10.54 0.73
C GLU A 64 4.35 10.30 0.28
N GLU A 65 5.08 9.39 0.93
CA GLU A 65 6.44 9.02 0.49
C GLU A 65 6.46 8.39 -0.90
N LEU A 66 5.45 7.59 -1.20
CA LEU A 66 5.29 6.99 -2.52
C LEU A 66 4.97 8.08 -3.56
N CYS A 67 4.06 8.99 -3.22
CA CYS A 67 3.71 10.12 -4.10
C CYS A 67 4.93 11.01 -4.37
N ILE A 68 5.71 11.36 -3.35
CA ILE A 68 6.96 12.14 -3.49
C ILE A 68 7.97 11.40 -4.38
N LEU A 69 8.12 10.08 -4.20
CA LEU A 69 9.04 9.29 -5.02
C LEU A 69 8.60 9.29 -6.50
N ARG A 70 7.31 9.08 -6.77
CA ARG A 70 6.74 9.14 -8.13
C ARG A 70 6.95 10.52 -8.76
N ASP A 71 6.68 11.59 -8.03
CA ASP A 71 6.77 12.96 -8.54
C ASP A 71 8.22 13.37 -8.83
N ARG A 72 9.19 12.75 -8.14
CA ARG A 72 10.63 12.91 -8.43
C ARG A 72 11.04 12.30 -9.78
N TYR A 73 10.29 11.34 -10.30
CA TYR A 73 10.53 10.69 -11.60
C TYR A 73 9.31 10.88 -12.52
N PRO A 74 9.12 12.08 -13.08
CA PRO A 74 7.90 12.44 -13.80
C PRO A 74 7.69 11.67 -15.10
N CYS A 75 8.73 11.09 -15.67
CA CYS A 75 8.65 10.28 -16.89
C CYS A 75 8.34 8.79 -16.60
N SER A 76 8.32 8.38 -15.34
CA SER A 76 7.99 7.00 -14.96
C SER A 76 6.50 6.80 -14.83
N ASP A 77 6.02 5.61 -15.18
CA ASP A 77 4.64 5.19 -14.97
C ASP A 77 4.56 4.15 -13.88
N TRP A 78 3.48 4.14 -13.11
CA TRP A 78 3.39 3.34 -11.91
C TRP A 78 2.10 2.54 -11.86
N MET A 79 2.24 1.26 -11.54
CA MET A 79 1.14 0.34 -11.26
C MET A 79 1.29 -0.25 -9.87
N LEU A 80 0.28 -0.10 -9.04
CA LEU A 80 0.18 -0.76 -7.74
C LEU A 80 -0.39 -2.16 -7.93
N PHE A 81 0.32 -3.14 -7.42
CA PHE A 81 -0.02 -4.55 -7.51
C PHE A 81 0.07 -5.20 -6.14
N SER A 82 -1.00 -5.13 -5.37
CA SER A 82 -1.03 -5.52 -3.95
C SER A 82 -2.20 -6.45 -3.63
N GLU A 83 -2.10 -7.21 -2.54
CA GLU A 83 -3.21 -8.06 -2.08
C GLU A 83 -4.43 -7.24 -1.65
N THR A 84 -4.17 -6.11 -1.00
CA THR A 84 -5.19 -5.19 -0.49
C THR A 84 -4.71 -3.76 -0.65
N LEU A 85 -5.63 -2.82 -0.82
CA LEU A 85 -5.35 -1.39 -0.87
C LEU A 85 -6.08 -0.67 0.25
N THR A 86 -5.40 0.28 0.86
CA THR A 86 -6.03 1.17 1.85
C THR A 86 -6.85 2.25 1.15
N GLY A 87 -7.88 2.77 1.82
CA GLY A 87 -8.71 3.84 1.26
C GLY A 87 -7.90 5.08 0.89
N SER A 88 -6.90 5.46 1.70
CA SER A 88 -6.01 6.59 1.42
C SER A 88 -5.14 6.37 0.17
N LEU A 89 -4.61 5.14 0.00
CA LEU A 89 -3.82 4.79 -1.19
C LEU A 89 -4.69 4.76 -2.44
N LEU A 90 -5.89 4.18 -2.32
CA LEU A 90 -6.86 4.14 -3.41
C LEU A 90 -7.27 5.55 -3.84
N HIS A 91 -7.55 6.43 -2.88
CA HIS A 91 -7.88 7.83 -3.16
C HIS A 91 -6.73 8.56 -3.88
N CYS A 92 -5.50 8.47 -3.37
CA CYS A 92 -4.32 9.05 -4.01
C CYS A 92 -4.08 8.47 -5.42
N SER A 93 -4.36 7.18 -5.61
CA SER A 93 -4.16 6.49 -6.90
C SER A 93 -5.19 6.90 -7.96
N LEU A 94 -6.44 7.12 -7.58
CA LEU A 94 -7.50 7.41 -8.53
C LEU A 94 -7.71 8.90 -8.79
N TYR A 95 -7.50 9.74 -7.77
CA TYR A 95 -7.84 11.18 -7.80
C TYR A 95 -6.62 12.09 -7.78
N GLY A 96 -5.40 11.57 -7.65
CA GLY A 96 -4.17 12.36 -7.76
C GLY A 96 -3.97 12.94 -9.16
N GLU A 97 -3.17 14.01 -9.27
CA GLU A 97 -2.82 14.63 -10.57
C GLU A 97 -2.16 13.63 -11.53
N ARG A 98 -1.38 12.71 -10.99
CA ARG A 98 -0.77 11.59 -11.72
C ARG A 98 -1.25 10.29 -11.10
N PRO A 99 -2.27 9.64 -11.69
CA PRO A 99 -2.84 8.43 -11.13
C PRO A 99 -1.89 7.26 -11.24
N PHE A 100 -2.00 6.33 -10.29
CA PHE A 100 -1.44 4.99 -10.42
C PHE A 100 -2.42 4.10 -11.18
N GLY A 101 -1.92 3.13 -11.96
CA GLY A 101 -2.71 1.96 -12.29
C GLY A 101 -2.87 1.09 -11.02
N VAL A 102 -4.03 0.51 -10.81
CA VAL A 102 -4.31 -0.25 -9.59
C VAL A 102 -4.87 -1.62 -9.93
N VAL A 103 -4.16 -2.66 -9.50
CA VAL A 103 -4.52 -4.06 -9.72
C VAL A 103 -4.30 -4.86 -8.44
N LEU A 104 -5.20 -5.77 -8.12
CA LEU A 104 -5.04 -6.68 -6.99
C LEU A 104 -4.32 -7.97 -7.43
N LYS A 105 -3.54 -8.57 -6.54
CA LYS A 105 -2.79 -9.83 -6.81
C LYS A 105 -3.70 -11.04 -7.13
N ARG A 106 -4.99 -10.94 -6.85
CA ARG A 106 -6.00 -11.95 -7.22
C ARG A 106 -6.53 -11.82 -8.65
N CYS A 107 -6.18 -10.75 -9.35
CA CYS A 107 -6.58 -10.54 -10.75
C CYS A 107 -5.86 -11.52 -11.67
N GLY A 108 -6.52 -11.88 -12.77
CA GLY A 108 -5.94 -12.73 -13.81
C GLY A 108 -4.83 -12.03 -14.60
N SER A 109 -4.05 -12.81 -15.34
CA SER A 109 -2.97 -12.30 -16.20
C SER A 109 -3.46 -11.26 -17.20
N ASP A 110 -4.61 -11.51 -17.83
CA ASP A 110 -5.20 -10.64 -18.85
C ASP A 110 -5.52 -9.25 -18.29
N GLU A 111 -6.00 -9.21 -17.04
CA GLU A 111 -6.31 -7.95 -16.36
C GLU A 111 -5.03 -7.20 -15.94
N ILE A 112 -3.98 -7.93 -15.56
CA ILE A 112 -2.67 -7.37 -15.25
C ILE A 112 -2.02 -6.75 -16.51
N GLU A 113 -2.10 -7.46 -17.65
CA GLU A 113 -1.60 -6.97 -18.94
C GLU A 113 -2.40 -5.75 -19.42
N ALA A 114 -3.73 -5.78 -19.32
CA ALA A 114 -4.59 -4.63 -19.68
C ALA A 114 -4.28 -3.40 -18.82
N ALA A 115 -4.01 -3.59 -17.52
CA ALA A 115 -3.60 -2.52 -16.62
C ALA A 115 -2.23 -1.93 -17.02
N PHE A 116 -1.28 -2.78 -17.34
CA PHE A 116 0.05 -2.37 -17.81
C PHE A 116 -0.05 -1.53 -19.09
N GLU A 117 -0.81 -2.00 -20.08
CA GLU A 117 -1.04 -1.28 -21.34
C GLU A 117 -1.72 0.07 -21.11
N ALA A 118 -2.70 0.15 -20.20
CA ALA A 118 -3.33 1.41 -19.85
C ALA A 118 -2.34 2.39 -19.21
N VAL A 119 -1.51 1.90 -18.30
CA VAL A 119 -0.53 2.71 -17.55
C VAL A 119 0.54 3.29 -18.47
N ILE A 120 1.11 2.51 -19.39
CA ILE A 120 2.12 3.01 -20.35
C ILE A 120 1.56 4.01 -21.35
N GLN A 121 0.25 4.04 -21.54
CA GLN A 121 -0.46 5.01 -22.37
C GLN A 121 -0.93 6.24 -21.56
N GLY A 122 -0.52 6.36 -20.29
CA GLY A 122 -0.91 7.45 -19.40
C GLY A 122 -2.40 7.43 -19.00
N ARG A 123 -3.09 6.29 -19.20
CA ARG A 123 -4.51 6.14 -18.85
C ARG A 123 -4.67 5.64 -17.41
N LYS A 124 -5.70 6.12 -16.74
CA LYS A 124 -6.11 5.61 -15.43
C LYS A 124 -6.62 4.17 -15.58
N TYR A 125 -6.25 3.32 -14.63
CA TYR A 125 -6.74 1.95 -14.56
C TYR A 125 -7.02 1.55 -13.12
N ALA A 126 -8.16 0.91 -12.91
CA ALA A 126 -8.47 0.20 -11.67
C ALA A 126 -9.14 -1.12 -12.05
N CYS A 127 -8.71 -2.22 -11.45
CA CYS A 127 -9.28 -3.54 -11.72
C CYS A 127 -10.77 -3.62 -11.29
N GLU A 128 -11.51 -4.54 -11.89
CA GLU A 128 -12.95 -4.72 -11.64
C GLU A 128 -13.26 -4.86 -10.15
N SER A 129 -12.50 -5.68 -9.47
CA SER A 129 -12.64 -5.92 -8.02
C SER A 129 -12.50 -4.65 -7.15
N ILE A 130 -11.94 -3.57 -7.69
CA ILE A 130 -11.82 -2.28 -7.01
C ILE A 130 -12.97 -1.36 -7.39
N ARG A 131 -13.40 -1.37 -8.65
CA ARG A 131 -14.51 -0.55 -9.14
C ARG A 131 -15.82 -0.92 -8.47
N ASP A 132 -16.02 -2.20 -8.18
CA ASP A 132 -17.23 -2.74 -7.54
C ASP A 132 -17.26 -2.54 -6.01
N THR A 133 -16.18 -2.03 -5.41
CA THR A 133 -16.16 -1.70 -4.00
C THR A 133 -16.92 -0.38 -3.80
N PRO A 134 -18.03 -0.35 -3.05
CA PRO A 134 -18.79 0.88 -2.80
C PRO A 134 -17.92 1.85 -1.97
N THR A 135 -17.11 2.63 -2.64
CA THR A 135 -16.36 3.74 -2.06
C THR A 135 -17.19 5.00 -2.21
N HIS A 136 -17.86 5.38 -1.13
CA HIS A 136 -18.64 6.59 -0.89
C HIS A 136 -19.95 6.79 -1.67
N PRO A 137 -21.06 6.97 -0.92
CA PRO A 137 -22.30 7.52 -1.47
C PRO A 137 -22.21 9.05 -1.50
N GLU A 138 -21.49 9.62 -2.46
CA GLU A 138 -21.64 11.04 -2.80
C GLU A 138 -21.16 11.26 -4.24
N LEU A 139 -22.04 11.10 -5.21
CA LEU A 139 -22.13 11.79 -6.48
C LEU A 139 -23.22 11.15 -7.37
N SER A 140 -24.44 11.18 -6.91
CA SER A 140 -25.59 11.21 -7.81
C SER A 140 -26.51 12.35 -7.34
N GLY A 141 -26.16 13.55 -7.80
CA GLY A 141 -27.10 14.66 -7.77
C GLY A 141 -28.23 14.40 -8.76
N THR A 142 -29.40 14.16 -8.26
CA THR A 142 -30.64 14.53 -8.92
C THR A 142 -31.61 15.02 -7.85
N ASP A 143 -32.10 16.22 -8.09
CA ASP A 143 -33.07 16.97 -7.32
C ASP A 143 -34.27 16.15 -6.87
N GLY A 144 -34.74 16.40 -5.66
CA GLY A 144 -36.00 15.90 -5.15
C GLY A 144 -36.24 16.35 -3.71
N MET A 145 -36.76 17.55 -3.54
CA MET A 145 -37.32 18.08 -2.28
C MET A 145 -38.30 17.12 -1.62
N SER A 146 -38.16 16.88 -0.34
CA SER A 146 -39.28 16.98 0.62
C SER A 146 -38.79 16.96 2.07
N ALA A 147 -39.36 17.85 2.84
CA ALA A 147 -39.06 18.20 4.20
C ALA A 147 -39.61 17.17 5.22
N ASP A 148 -39.13 17.39 6.47
CA ASP A 148 -39.66 17.03 7.76
C ASP A 148 -39.48 15.59 8.28
N THR A 149 -38.63 15.42 9.28
CA THR A 149 -39.06 15.28 10.68
C THR A 149 -37.83 15.18 11.60
N VAL A 150 -37.80 16.07 12.58
CA VAL A 150 -36.90 16.10 13.74
C VAL A 150 -37.15 14.88 14.62
N SER A 151 -36.12 14.14 15.00
CA SER A 151 -36.08 13.49 16.32
C SER A 151 -34.63 13.23 16.75
N SER A 152 -34.34 13.82 17.89
CA SER A 152 -33.14 13.72 18.70
C SER A 152 -32.82 12.28 19.13
N GLY A 153 -31.55 11.94 19.12
CA GLY A 153 -31.04 10.70 19.71
C GLY A 153 -29.60 10.45 19.31
N GLY A 154 -28.66 11.16 19.94
CA GLY A 154 -27.26 10.91 19.76
C GLY A 154 -26.86 9.53 20.27
N LEU A 155 -26.39 8.70 19.39
CA LEU A 155 -25.51 7.56 19.67
C LEU A 155 -24.43 7.57 18.62
N HIS A 156 -23.30 8.19 18.96
CA HIS A 156 -22.08 7.92 18.24
C HIS A 156 -21.86 6.40 18.23
N PRO A 157 -21.59 5.76 17.08
CA PRO A 157 -21.13 4.38 17.09
C PRO A 157 -19.80 4.38 17.84
N VAL A 158 -19.78 3.81 19.01
CA VAL A 158 -18.57 3.42 19.72
C VAL A 158 -17.93 2.37 18.81
N ILE A 159 -16.94 2.78 18.01
CA ILE A 159 -16.08 1.86 17.29
C ILE A 159 -15.40 1.03 18.38
N SER A 160 -15.87 -0.20 18.56
CA SER A 160 -15.26 -1.17 19.45
C SER A 160 -13.82 -1.36 19.03
N MET A 161 -12.88 -0.76 19.76
CA MET A 161 -11.45 -0.96 19.54
C MET A 161 -11.16 -2.44 19.73
N PRO A 162 -10.54 -3.13 18.76
CA PRO A 162 -10.09 -4.49 18.97
C PRO A 162 -9.17 -4.50 20.20
N SER A 163 -9.47 -5.38 21.15
CA SER A 163 -8.76 -5.41 22.43
C SER A 163 -7.29 -5.79 22.22
N VAL A 164 -6.38 -5.21 23.03
CA VAL A 164 -4.94 -5.54 23.05
C VAL A 164 -4.71 -7.07 23.21
N HIS A 165 -5.68 -7.76 23.78
CA HIS A 165 -5.66 -9.23 23.93
C HIS A 165 -5.70 -10.03 22.63
N SER A 166 -5.91 -9.40 21.48
CA SER A 166 -5.84 -10.05 20.16
C SER A 166 -4.41 -10.21 19.61
N LEU A 167 -3.44 -9.44 20.12
CA LEU A 167 -2.05 -9.52 19.71
C LEU A 167 -1.27 -10.50 20.60
N THR A 168 -0.45 -11.35 19.97
CA THR A 168 0.50 -12.19 20.72
C THR A 168 1.60 -11.32 21.36
N PRO A 169 2.31 -11.80 22.39
CA PRO A 169 3.44 -11.06 22.99
C PRO A 169 4.50 -10.64 21.96
N THR A 170 4.78 -11.49 20.98
CA THR A 170 5.71 -11.19 19.90
C THR A 170 5.17 -10.07 18.99
N GLU A 171 3.90 -10.11 18.65
CA GLU A 171 3.27 -9.05 17.84
C GLU A 171 3.20 -7.71 18.58
N GLN A 172 2.93 -7.72 19.90
CA GLN A 172 2.99 -6.51 20.72
C GLN A 172 4.38 -5.90 20.73
N ALA A 173 5.39 -6.75 20.89
CA ALA A 173 6.78 -6.31 20.90
C ALA A 173 7.24 -5.78 19.51
N VAL A 174 6.80 -6.41 18.41
CA VAL A 174 7.04 -5.88 17.05
C VAL A 174 6.28 -4.58 16.82
N LEU A 175 5.03 -4.46 17.30
CA LEU A 175 4.25 -3.23 17.20
C LEU A 175 4.93 -2.06 17.93
N ARG A 176 5.51 -2.33 19.11
CA ARG A 176 6.28 -1.33 19.87
C ARG A 176 7.45 -0.79 19.05
N GLU A 177 8.25 -1.67 18.43
CA GLU A 177 9.37 -1.27 17.60
C GLU A 177 8.94 -0.44 16.37
N ILE A 178 7.83 -0.86 15.72
CA ILE A 178 7.23 -0.12 14.60
C ILE A 178 6.81 1.28 15.06
N ALA A 179 6.17 1.38 16.21
CA ALA A 179 5.68 2.63 16.75
C ALA A 179 6.82 3.59 17.17
N LEU A 180 7.96 3.04 17.56
CA LEU A 180 9.20 3.80 17.82
C LEU A 180 9.97 4.20 16.54
N GLY A 181 9.38 3.94 15.35
CA GLY A 181 9.94 4.36 14.07
C GLY A 181 11.03 3.45 13.51
N ARG A 182 11.27 2.28 14.10
CA ARG A 182 12.25 1.33 13.58
C ARG A 182 11.84 0.72 12.26
N THR A 183 12.78 0.57 11.36
CA THR A 183 12.59 -0.08 10.07
C THR A 183 12.44 -1.59 10.22
N THR A 184 11.81 -2.24 9.25
CA THR A 184 11.67 -3.70 9.20
C THR A 184 13.01 -4.42 9.29
N ARG A 185 14.09 -3.82 8.72
CA ARG A 185 15.44 -4.39 8.76
C ARG A 185 16.07 -4.32 10.15
N GLU A 186 15.94 -3.19 10.82
CA GLU A 186 16.42 -3.00 12.20
C GLU A 186 15.70 -3.98 13.13
N ILE A 187 14.37 -4.09 13.03
CA ILE A 187 13.58 -5.04 13.81
C ILE A 187 14.05 -6.48 13.56
N ALA A 188 14.31 -6.84 12.30
CA ALA A 188 14.78 -8.17 11.95
C ALA A 188 16.16 -8.47 12.54
N ALA A 189 17.08 -7.51 12.46
CA ALA A 189 18.42 -7.62 13.02
C ALA A 189 18.39 -7.72 14.55
N ASP A 190 17.67 -6.86 15.24
CA ASP A 190 17.58 -6.83 16.70
C ASP A 190 16.94 -8.09 17.30
N ARG A 191 16.01 -8.70 16.54
CA ARG A 191 15.30 -9.90 16.97
C ARG A 191 15.89 -11.20 16.46
N TYR A 192 16.96 -11.14 15.67
CA TYR A 192 17.61 -12.31 15.06
C TYR A 192 16.63 -13.16 14.22
N VAL A 193 15.71 -12.52 13.53
CA VAL A 193 14.74 -13.15 12.63
C VAL A 193 14.92 -12.67 11.19
N SER A 194 14.32 -13.40 10.24
CA SER A 194 14.37 -12.97 8.85
C SER A 194 13.54 -11.69 8.62
N PHE A 195 13.94 -10.91 7.63
CA PHE A 195 13.17 -9.75 7.17
C PHE A 195 11.71 -10.13 6.84
N HIS A 196 11.51 -11.29 6.19
CA HIS A 196 10.18 -11.80 5.85
C HIS A 196 9.35 -12.18 7.09
N THR A 197 9.99 -12.64 8.16
CA THR A 197 9.29 -12.92 9.42
C THR A 197 8.70 -11.64 10.01
N VAL A 198 9.46 -10.54 10.00
CA VAL A 198 8.97 -9.25 10.51
C VAL A 198 7.84 -8.69 9.64
N ILE A 199 7.96 -8.82 8.32
CA ILE A 199 6.87 -8.44 7.39
C ILE A 199 5.59 -9.22 7.73
N THR A 200 5.69 -10.53 7.93
CA THR A 200 4.54 -11.36 8.29
C THR A 200 3.92 -10.91 9.62
N HIS A 201 4.73 -10.58 10.62
CA HIS A 201 4.23 -10.01 11.87
C HIS A 201 3.52 -8.68 11.64
N ARG A 202 4.09 -7.74 10.86
CA ARG A 202 3.45 -6.47 10.52
C ARG A 202 2.07 -6.68 9.87
N LYS A 203 1.99 -7.56 8.88
CA LYS A 203 0.72 -7.90 8.20
C LYS A 203 -0.33 -8.40 9.20
N ASN A 204 0.07 -9.35 10.05
CA ASN A 204 -0.83 -9.91 11.05
C ASN A 204 -1.28 -8.88 12.08
N ILE A 205 -0.36 -8.02 12.54
CA ILE A 205 -0.65 -6.93 13.47
C ILE A 205 -1.67 -5.97 12.84
N PHE A 206 -1.38 -5.48 11.64
CA PHE A 206 -2.25 -4.49 10.95
C PHE A 206 -3.64 -5.07 10.70
N ARG A 207 -3.73 -6.32 10.25
CA ARG A 207 -5.01 -7.03 10.06
C ARG A 207 -5.77 -7.19 11.38
N LYS A 208 -5.10 -7.61 12.46
CA LYS A 208 -5.73 -7.80 13.78
C LYS A 208 -6.23 -6.49 14.39
N LEU A 209 -5.50 -5.42 14.18
CA LEU A 209 -5.85 -4.08 14.68
C LEU A 209 -6.83 -3.32 13.77
N GLY A 210 -7.06 -3.81 12.55
CA GLY A 210 -7.88 -3.09 11.56
C GLY A 210 -7.26 -1.77 11.12
N VAL A 211 -5.91 -1.66 11.20
CA VAL A 211 -5.16 -0.45 10.81
C VAL A 211 -4.49 -0.64 9.47
N ASN A 212 -4.33 0.44 8.72
CA ASN A 212 -3.87 0.40 7.34
C ASN A 212 -2.47 0.99 7.13
N ASN A 213 -1.93 1.65 8.14
CA ASN A 213 -0.61 2.30 8.04
C ASN A 213 0.08 2.37 9.42
N VAL A 214 1.38 2.69 9.38
CA VAL A 214 2.22 2.81 10.58
C VAL A 214 1.70 3.88 11.54
N HIS A 215 1.18 4.99 11.02
CA HIS A 215 0.66 6.07 11.85
C HIS A 215 -0.56 5.65 12.68
N GLU A 216 -1.50 4.92 12.07
CA GLU A 216 -2.63 4.34 12.79
C GLU A 216 -2.18 3.28 13.80
N ALA A 217 -1.21 2.44 13.42
CA ALA A 217 -0.61 1.46 14.32
C ALA A 217 0.09 2.14 15.52
N THR A 218 0.80 3.25 15.29
CA THR A 218 1.43 4.05 16.35
C THR A 218 0.39 4.69 17.27
N LYS A 219 -0.67 5.30 16.71
CA LYS A 219 -1.78 5.83 17.51
C LYS A 219 -2.44 4.75 18.37
N TYR A 220 -2.61 3.55 17.80
CA TYR A 220 -3.13 2.42 18.55
C TYR A 220 -2.18 2.03 19.68
N ALA A 221 -0.87 1.89 19.41
CA ALA A 221 0.14 1.53 20.39
C ALA A 221 0.18 2.50 21.57
N MET A 222 0.06 3.82 21.31
CA MET A 222 -0.05 4.87 22.34
C MET A 222 -1.34 4.71 23.18
N ARG A 223 -2.50 4.55 22.53
CA ARG A 223 -3.78 4.39 23.21
C ARG A 223 -3.86 3.11 24.03
N ALA A 224 -3.21 2.04 23.56
CA ALA A 224 -3.15 0.76 24.24
C ALA A 224 -2.07 0.68 25.33
N GLY A 225 -1.30 1.75 25.55
CA GLY A 225 -0.21 1.80 26.54
C GLY A 225 0.98 0.88 26.19
N ILE A 226 1.14 0.50 24.93
CA ILE A 226 2.28 -0.30 24.43
C ILE A 226 3.53 0.56 24.34
N ILE A 227 3.37 1.85 24.04
CA ILE A 227 4.41 2.88 24.12
C ILE A 227 3.91 4.09 24.90
N ASP A 228 4.82 4.75 25.60
CA ASP A 228 4.53 6.03 26.25
C ASP A 228 4.73 7.19 25.26
N VAL A 229 3.97 8.27 25.42
CA VAL A 229 4.13 9.49 24.62
C VAL A 229 5.52 10.08 24.83
N ALA A 230 6.10 9.93 26.01
CA ALA A 230 7.45 10.37 26.32
C ALA A 230 8.54 9.60 25.55
N GLU A 231 8.31 8.32 25.24
CA GLU A 231 9.23 7.49 24.44
C GLU A 231 9.20 7.83 22.95
N TYR A 232 8.13 8.44 22.47
CA TYR A 232 7.96 8.81 21.05
C TYR A 232 8.62 10.14 20.68
N CYS A 233 8.90 11.00 21.65
CA CYS A 233 9.43 12.35 21.45
C CYS A 233 10.98 12.43 21.54
N ILE A 234 11.68 11.29 21.57
CA ILE A 234 13.13 11.21 21.51
C ILE A 234 13.55 10.82 20.10
#